data_beb15bf2a1d7a01c1640461c10dd540f
#
_entry.id   beb15bf2a1d7a01c1640461c10dd540f
#
_cell.length_a   1.000
_cell.length_b   1.000
_cell.length_c   1.000
_cell.angle_alpha   90.00
_cell.angle_beta   90.00
_cell.angle_gamma   90.00
#
_symmetry.space_group_name_H-M   'P 1'
#
loop_
_entity.id
_entity.type
_entity.pdbx_description
1 polymer ?
#
loop_
_entity_poly.entity_id
_entity_poly.type
_entity_poly.pdbx_seq_one_letter_code
_entity_poly.pdbx_strand_id
1 'polypeptide(L)'
;SLLLSYQTILAHYIHGKPSSWKSLEKPKFICPVPGFDRHFRIFDDFDIEVITVPLIEDGVDLAKLKNVLDENQNVMGIICVPRHSNPSGEVYTDENINGIFSIGKAYSDKFLFLFDHAYLIHDFLPTKKQTPTWQLALNNDTNNQTVIVTSFSKVTFGGGGLSFLAADGDNLDLIKKTRLSMVICPDKINQQRHVDLFKNKEAIESHMTKHANLIRPKFETSYEILGSISDDYGTFSKPTGGYFITYKTSKPIASKVIELCSMLGVSLTPAGATFPNSNDPNNNIIRIAPTFIDEDELKIAMDVFITSVQVAHLGPVSYTHLTLPTNVAV
;
A
#
# COMPACT_ATOMS: atom_id res chain seq x y z
N SER A 1 4.70 -6.79 9.78
CA SER A 1 5.69 -5.80 9.29
C SER A 1 5.50 -4.42 9.92
N LEU A 2 4.28 -3.92 10.06
CA LEU A 2 4.00 -2.54 10.51
C LEU A 2 4.73 -2.16 11.81
N LEU A 3 4.69 -3.02 12.85
CA LEU A 3 5.41 -2.74 14.10
C LEU A 3 6.93 -2.67 13.91
N LEU A 4 7.50 -3.48 13.01
CA LEU A 4 8.93 -3.42 12.70
C LEU A 4 9.28 -2.15 11.92
N SER A 5 8.40 -1.70 11.01
CA SER A 5 8.57 -0.40 10.34
C SER A 5 8.53 0.75 11.36
N TYR A 6 7.56 0.74 12.28
CA TYR A 6 7.47 1.72 13.37
C TYR A 6 8.74 1.74 14.23
N GLN A 7 9.23 0.55 14.64
CA GLN A 7 10.45 0.43 15.45
C GLN A 7 11.69 0.90 14.69
N THR A 8 11.75 0.70 13.37
CA THR A 8 12.84 1.21 12.53
C THR A 8 12.85 2.74 12.52
N ILE A 9 11.71 3.37 12.24
CA ILE A 9 11.58 4.83 12.25
C ILE A 9 11.89 5.39 13.64
N LEU A 10 11.35 4.81 14.71
CA LEU A 10 11.62 5.19 16.09
C LEU A 10 13.13 5.13 16.42
N ALA A 11 13.81 4.06 15.96
CA ALA A 11 15.25 3.89 16.20
C ALA A 11 16.06 5.05 15.59
N HIS A 12 15.79 5.39 14.33
CA HIS A 12 16.43 6.51 13.65
C HIS A 12 16.03 7.86 14.26
N TYR A 13 14.76 8.01 14.62
CA TYR A 13 14.24 9.23 15.24
C TYR A 13 14.93 9.56 16.56
N ILE A 14 15.15 8.55 17.42
CA ILE A 14 15.75 8.78 18.74
C ILE A 14 17.29 8.69 18.71
N HIS A 15 17.83 7.74 17.97
CA HIS A 15 19.24 7.32 18.07
C HIS A 15 20.02 7.40 16.76
N GLY A 16 19.44 7.94 15.70
CA GLY A 16 20.10 8.06 14.38
C GLY A 16 21.45 8.76 14.46
N LYS A 17 22.38 8.38 13.58
CA LYS A 17 23.73 8.94 13.49
C LYS A 17 23.97 9.57 12.11
N PRO A 18 24.77 10.65 12.00
CA PRO A 18 25.50 11.36 13.06
C PRO A 18 24.60 12.17 14.00
N SER A 19 23.35 12.46 13.60
CA SER A 19 22.35 13.14 14.42
C SER A 19 21.02 12.38 14.36
N SER A 20 20.31 12.37 15.49
CA SER A 20 18.95 11.80 15.53
C SER A 20 17.97 12.67 14.74
N TRP A 21 16.98 12.06 14.08
CA TRP A 21 16.01 12.82 13.28
C TRP A 21 15.21 13.81 14.11
N LYS A 22 14.95 13.52 15.40
CA LYS A 22 14.29 14.46 16.32
C LYS A 22 15.05 15.77 16.55
N SER A 23 16.35 15.83 16.25
CA SER A 23 17.16 17.04 16.37
C SER A 23 17.23 17.85 15.08
N LEU A 24 16.65 17.35 14.01
CA LEU A 24 16.60 18.03 12.71
C LEU A 24 15.40 18.98 12.68
N GLU A 25 15.56 20.09 12.00
CA GLU A 25 14.46 20.98 11.69
C GLU A 25 13.60 20.36 10.59
N LYS A 26 12.32 20.08 10.90
CA LYS A 26 11.35 19.53 9.95
C LYS A 26 11.87 18.32 9.15
N PRO A 27 12.15 17.19 9.81
CA PRO A 27 12.54 15.98 9.10
C PRO A 27 11.39 15.53 8.18
N LYS A 28 11.76 15.01 7.01
CA LYS A 28 10.81 14.62 5.97
C LYS A 28 11.02 13.16 5.57
N PHE A 29 9.96 12.50 5.12
CA PHE A 29 10.04 11.14 4.61
C PHE A 29 9.18 10.95 3.37
N ILE A 30 9.65 10.16 2.39
CA ILE A 30 8.94 9.95 1.14
C ILE A 30 8.03 8.73 1.27
N CYS A 31 6.76 8.92 0.90
CA CYS A 31 5.77 7.86 0.78
C CYS A 31 5.19 7.85 -0.64
N PRO A 32 5.34 6.77 -1.41
CA PRO A 32 4.63 6.61 -2.67
C PRO A 32 3.11 6.56 -2.47
N VAL A 33 2.37 7.22 -3.39
CA VAL A 33 0.91 7.29 -3.33
C VAL A 33 0.26 6.87 -4.67
N PRO A 34 -0.94 6.24 -4.62
CA PRO A 34 -1.69 5.86 -3.43
C PRO A 34 -0.94 4.82 -2.62
N GLY A 35 -1.02 4.87 -1.29
CA GLY A 35 -0.22 4.06 -0.38
C GLY A 35 -1.00 3.49 0.80
N PHE A 36 -0.29 2.78 1.69
CA PHE A 36 -0.87 2.19 2.87
C PHE A 36 -1.00 3.23 4.00
N ASP A 37 -2.23 3.51 4.43
CA ASP A 37 -2.59 4.54 5.41
C ASP A 37 -1.79 4.47 6.72
N ARG A 38 -1.44 3.26 7.17
CA ARG A 38 -0.69 3.05 8.41
C ARG A 38 0.77 3.51 8.30
N HIS A 39 1.35 3.52 7.10
CA HIS A 39 2.68 4.09 6.91
C HIS A 39 2.67 5.60 7.16
N PHE A 40 1.67 6.32 6.66
CA PHE A 40 1.56 7.78 6.89
C PHE A 40 1.46 8.09 8.38
N ARG A 41 0.64 7.32 9.13
CA ARG A 41 0.47 7.51 10.57
C ARG A 41 1.73 7.30 11.40
N ILE A 42 2.68 6.45 10.94
CA ILE A 42 3.97 6.33 11.60
C ILE A 42 4.68 7.68 11.64
N PHE A 43 4.64 8.41 10.54
CA PHE A 43 5.33 9.70 10.43
C PHE A 43 4.61 10.80 11.20
N ASP A 44 3.27 10.77 11.24
CA ASP A 44 2.47 11.69 12.05
C ASP A 44 2.83 11.58 13.54
N ASP A 45 3.02 10.35 14.06
CA ASP A 45 3.39 10.10 15.47
C ASP A 45 4.76 10.73 15.87
N PHE A 46 5.62 10.99 14.89
CA PHE A 46 6.96 11.56 15.09
C PHE A 46 7.12 13.00 14.58
N ASP A 47 6.03 13.64 14.16
CA ASP A 47 6.08 14.99 13.56
C ASP A 47 7.07 15.06 12.37
N ILE A 48 7.08 13.99 11.55
CA ILE A 48 7.87 13.89 10.33
C ILE A 48 6.96 14.22 9.15
N GLU A 49 7.32 15.22 8.37
CA GLU A 49 6.56 15.62 7.19
C GLU A 49 6.59 14.52 6.11
N VAL A 50 5.42 14.10 5.65
CA VAL A 50 5.32 13.15 4.53
C VAL A 50 5.31 13.89 3.20
N ILE A 51 6.29 13.60 2.35
CA ILE A 51 6.31 14.03 0.95
C ILE A 51 5.84 12.87 0.07
N THR A 52 4.93 13.15 -0.84
CA THR A 52 4.38 12.12 -1.72
C THR A 52 5.05 12.09 -3.09
N VAL A 53 5.22 10.87 -3.62
CA VAL A 53 5.66 10.63 -5.01
C VAL A 53 4.67 9.66 -5.65
N PRO A 54 4.19 9.90 -6.88
CA PRO A 54 3.25 9.00 -7.53
C PRO A 54 3.80 7.59 -7.74
N LEU A 55 2.94 6.59 -7.61
CA LEU A 55 3.17 5.26 -8.17
C LEU A 55 2.73 5.24 -9.63
N ILE A 56 3.53 4.61 -10.45
CA ILE A 56 3.27 4.30 -11.86
C ILE A 56 3.32 2.78 -12.06
N GLU A 57 3.04 2.29 -13.25
CA GLU A 57 2.89 0.85 -13.54
C GLU A 57 4.09 -0.02 -13.12
N ASP A 58 5.31 0.52 -13.14
CA ASP A 58 6.54 -0.23 -12.80
C ASP A 58 7.11 0.10 -11.42
N GLY A 59 6.43 0.94 -10.64
CA GLY A 59 6.84 1.32 -9.29
C GLY A 59 6.75 2.83 -9.03
N VAL A 60 7.77 3.41 -8.42
CA VAL A 60 7.83 4.85 -8.11
C VAL A 60 8.15 5.66 -9.36
N ASP A 61 7.48 6.80 -9.56
CA ASP A 61 7.90 7.79 -10.57
C ASP A 61 9.29 8.35 -10.21
N LEU A 62 10.32 7.81 -10.85
CA LEU A 62 11.72 8.16 -10.56
C LEU A 62 12.07 9.62 -10.90
N ALA A 63 11.41 10.21 -11.91
CA ALA A 63 11.64 11.60 -12.27
C ALA A 63 11.07 12.52 -11.17
N LYS A 64 9.89 12.22 -10.66
CA LYS A 64 9.30 12.94 -9.53
C LYS A 64 10.08 12.71 -8.24
N LEU A 65 10.56 11.48 -7.98
CA LEU A 65 11.41 11.18 -6.84
C LEU A 65 12.67 12.06 -6.86
N LYS A 66 13.35 12.14 -8.01
CA LYS A 66 14.53 12.99 -8.16
C LYS A 66 14.21 14.45 -7.90
N ASN A 67 13.16 14.99 -8.53
CA ASN A 67 12.76 16.39 -8.35
C ASN A 67 12.45 16.71 -6.89
N VAL A 68 11.73 15.84 -6.20
CA VAL A 68 11.41 16.00 -4.78
C VAL A 68 12.69 16.09 -3.93
N LEU A 69 13.69 15.25 -4.21
CA LEU A 69 14.94 15.27 -3.48
C LEU A 69 15.81 16.50 -3.83
N ASP A 70 15.80 16.95 -5.08
CA ASP A 70 16.50 18.16 -5.50
C ASP A 70 15.91 19.43 -4.83
N GLU A 71 14.61 19.46 -4.55
CA GLU A 71 13.88 20.60 -3.99
C GLU A 71 13.79 20.62 -2.45
N ASN A 72 14.08 19.49 -1.79
CA ASN A 72 13.87 19.34 -0.35
C ASN A 72 15.15 18.95 0.38
N GLN A 73 15.34 19.60 1.54
CA GLN A 73 16.36 19.21 2.52
C GLN A 73 15.77 18.37 3.64
N ASN A 74 16.62 17.67 4.39
CA ASN A 74 16.23 16.83 5.52
C ASN A 74 15.24 15.70 5.15
N VAL A 75 15.36 15.15 3.94
CA VAL A 75 14.60 13.95 3.54
C VAL A 75 15.35 12.72 4.02
N MET A 76 14.77 12.03 5.00
CA MET A 76 15.44 10.94 5.73
C MET A 76 15.39 9.59 5.01
N GLY A 77 14.46 9.41 4.08
CA GLY A 77 14.31 8.14 3.38
C GLY A 77 13.01 7.99 2.62
N ILE A 78 12.77 6.77 2.16
CA ILE A 78 11.57 6.35 1.43
C ILE A 78 11.06 5.02 2.00
N ILE A 79 9.73 4.85 2.08
CA ILE A 79 9.10 3.56 2.40
C ILE A 79 8.36 3.03 1.16
N CYS A 80 8.68 1.80 0.73
CA CYS A 80 8.09 1.19 -0.45
C CYS A 80 7.45 -0.18 -0.12
N VAL A 81 6.36 -0.51 -0.83
CA VAL A 81 5.77 -1.84 -0.87
C VAL A 81 5.97 -2.41 -2.27
N PRO A 82 7.13 -3.04 -2.57
CA PRO A 82 7.55 -3.26 -3.95
C PRO A 82 6.87 -4.45 -4.64
N ARG A 83 6.06 -5.23 -3.91
CA ARG A 83 5.31 -6.34 -4.48
C ARG A 83 3.86 -6.29 -4.03
N HIS A 84 2.94 -6.20 -5.00
CA HIS A 84 1.50 -6.05 -4.79
C HIS A 84 1.16 -4.90 -3.84
N SER A 85 1.67 -3.71 -4.17
CA SER A 85 1.48 -2.48 -3.39
C SER A 85 0.04 -2.30 -2.94
N ASN A 86 -0.14 -1.87 -1.71
CA ASN A 86 -1.46 -1.51 -1.17
C ASN A 86 -1.69 0.00 -1.36
N PRO A 87 -2.70 0.42 -2.14
CA PRO A 87 -3.80 -0.35 -2.73
C PRO A 87 -3.60 -0.75 -4.20
N SER A 88 -2.57 -0.25 -4.88
CA SER A 88 -2.49 -0.25 -6.34
C SER A 88 -2.28 -1.64 -6.97
N GLY A 89 -1.68 -2.57 -6.21
CA GLY A 89 -1.35 -3.90 -6.70
C GLY A 89 -0.07 -3.96 -7.53
N GLU A 90 0.64 -2.84 -7.68
CA GLU A 90 1.86 -2.74 -8.47
C GLU A 90 2.96 -3.67 -7.98
N VAL A 91 3.73 -4.20 -8.94
CA VAL A 91 4.95 -4.96 -8.72
C VAL A 91 6.10 -4.17 -9.36
N TYR A 92 6.98 -3.63 -8.53
CA TYR A 92 8.09 -2.81 -8.99
C TYR A 92 9.06 -3.66 -9.84
N THR A 93 9.60 -3.07 -10.90
CA THR A 93 10.65 -3.70 -11.67
C THR A 93 12.01 -3.59 -10.96
N ASP A 94 12.96 -4.46 -11.32
CA ASP A 94 14.32 -4.37 -10.80
C ASP A 94 14.97 -3.03 -11.18
N GLU A 95 14.66 -2.52 -12.38
CA GLU A 95 15.11 -1.21 -12.89
C GLU A 95 14.58 -0.07 -12.01
N ASN A 96 13.30 -0.15 -11.61
CA ASN A 96 12.70 0.87 -10.74
C ASN A 96 13.35 0.86 -9.35
N ILE A 97 13.55 -0.31 -8.74
CA ILE A 97 14.22 -0.45 -7.44
C ILE A 97 15.66 0.05 -7.52
N ASN A 98 16.40 -0.29 -8.57
CA ASN A 98 17.76 0.23 -8.81
C ASN A 98 17.78 1.75 -8.97
N GLY A 99 16.77 2.32 -9.64
CA GLY A 99 16.62 3.77 -9.77
C GLY A 99 16.39 4.44 -8.41
N ILE A 100 15.53 3.86 -7.55
CA ILE A 100 15.31 4.35 -6.17
C ILE A 100 16.63 4.36 -5.39
N PHE A 101 17.39 3.26 -5.43
CA PHE A 101 18.68 3.17 -4.76
C PHE A 101 19.67 4.22 -5.28
N SER A 102 19.81 4.34 -6.60
CA SER A 102 20.72 5.30 -7.21
C SER A 102 20.40 6.75 -6.82
N ILE A 103 19.13 7.12 -6.89
CA ILE A 103 18.68 8.50 -6.58
C ILE A 103 18.85 8.79 -5.08
N GLY A 104 18.43 7.89 -4.21
CA GLY A 104 18.51 8.10 -2.76
C GLY A 104 19.97 8.09 -2.26
N LYS A 105 20.84 7.21 -2.78
CA LYS A 105 22.27 7.19 -2.46
C LYS A 105 22.98 8.47 -2.92
N ALA A 106 22.62 9.00 -4.10
CA ALA A 106 23.16 10.26 -4.58
C ALA A 106 22.73 11.46 -3.73
N TYR A 107 21.52 11.40 -3.14
CA TYR A 107 21.03 12.43 -2.23
C TYR A 107 21.78 12.43 -0.89
N SER A 108 21.93 11.25 -0.26
CA SER A 108 22.61 11.13 1.03
C SER A 108 23.07 9.69 1.31
N ASP A 109 24.26 9.54 1.89
CA ASP A 109 24.78 8.28 2.43
C ASP A 109 24.03 7.79 3.70
N LYS A 110 23.09 8.59 4.21
CA LYS A 110 22.21 8.28 5.35
C LYS A 110 20.75 8.14 4.97
N PHE A 111 20.43 8.19 3.67
CA PHE A 111 19.07 8.00 3.18
C PHE A 111 18.59 6.58 3.46
N LEU A 112 17.49 6.44 4.19
CA LEU A 112 16.94 5.14 4.57
C LEU A 112 16.04 4.58 3.47
N PHE A 113 16.34 3.39 2.98
CA PHE A 113 15.46 2.61 2.13
C PHE A 113 14.71 1.58 2.95
N LEU A 114 13.42 1.81 3.22
CA LEU A 114 12.57 0.89 3.97
C LEU A 114 11.61 0.16 3.01
N PHE A 115 11.79 -1.15 2.86
CA PHE A 115 10.94 -1.98 2.01
C PHE A 115 10.02 -2.86 2.86
N ASP A 116 8.71 -2.66 2.75
CA ASP A 116 7.69 -3.51 3.39
C ASP A 116 7.20 -4.57 2.40
N HIS A 117 7.70 -5.79 2.57
CA HIS A 117 7.31 -6.96 1.79
C HIS A 117 6.13 -7.71 2.42
N ALA A 118 5.05 -6.98 2.75
CA ALA A 118 3.85 -7.58 3.36
C ALA A 118 3.15 -8.61 2.45
N TYR A 119 3.38 -8.55 1.13
CA TYR A 119 2.72 -9.39 0.12
C TYR A 119 3.70 -10.23 -0.71
N LEU A 120 4.90 -10.50 -0.22
CA LEU A 120 5.99 -11.14 -0.96
C LEU A 120 5.60 -12.44 -1.68
N ILE A 121 4.71 -13.23 -1.10
CA ILE A 121 4.30 -14.56 -1.59
C ILE A 121 2.80 -14.67 -1.88
N HIS A 122 2.16 -13.56 -2.20
CA HIS A 122 0.70 -13.48 -2.41
C HIS A 122 0.30 -13.46 -3.88
N ASP A 123 1.09 -14.05 -4.76
CA ASP A 123 0.76 -14.21 -6.17
C ASP A 123 -0.42 -15.16 -6.32
N PHE A 124 -1.42 -14.80 -7.12
CA PHE A 124 -2.52 -15.68 -7.54
C PHE A 124 -2.60 -15.85 -9.06
N LEU A 125 -1.86 -15.04 -9.81
CA LEU A 125 -1.60 -15.16 -11.24
C LEU A 125 -0.08 -15.10 -11.49
N PRO A 126 0.38 -15.52 -12.70
CA PRO A 126 1.79 -15.31 -13.09
C PRO A 126 2.20 -13.85 -12.92
N THR A 127 3.23 -13.62 -12.11
CA THR A 127 3.69 -12.28 -11.74
C THR A 127 5.11 -12.05 -12.25
N LYS A 128 5.44 -10.79 -12.56
CA LYS A 128 6.79 -10.37 -12.94
C LYS A 128 7.80 -10.91 -11.92
N LYS A 129 8.86 -11.54 -12.41
CA LYS A 129 9.96 -12.02 -11.57
C LYS A 129 10.74 -10.82 -11.05
N GLN A 130 10.98 -10.77 -9.76
CA GLN A 130 11.82 -9.78 -9.12
C GLN A 130 13.08 -10.43 -8.56
N THR A 131 14.21 -9.76 -8.71
CA THR A 131 15.42 -10.09 -7.93
C THR A 131 15.16 -9.73 -6.46
N PRO A 132 15.60 -10.57 -5.49
CA PRO A 132 15.47 -10.22 -4.09
C PRO A 132 15.99 -8.81 -3.81
N THR A 133 15.18 -7.97 -3.16
CA THR A 133 15.52 -6.57 -2.89
C THR A 133 16.86 -6.42 -2.15
N TRP A 134 17.20 -7.39 -1.27
CA TRP A 134 18.50 -7.41 -0.62
C TRP A 134 19.67 -7.59 -1.59
N GLN A 135 19.50 -8.44 -2.62
CA GLN A 135 20.52 -8.60 -3.65
C GLN A 135 20.68 -7.31 -4.48
N LEU A 136 19.58 -6.62 -4.79
CA LEU A 136 19.63 -5.33 -5.46
C LEU A 136 20.33 -4.28 -4.58
N ALA A 137 20.07 -4.28 -3.28
CA ALA A 137 20.77 -3.39 -2.33
C ALA A 137 22.29 -3.63 -2.31
N LEU A 138 22.72 -4.91 -2.31
CA LEU A 138 24.14 -5.26 -2.41
C LEU A 138 24.75 -4.81 -3.73
N ASN A 139 24.06 -5.00 -4.84
CA ASN A 139 24.54 -4.61 -6.18
C ASN A 139 24.69 -3.08 -6.34
N ASN A 140 23.96 -2.30 -5.55
CA ASN A 140 24.00 -0.83 -5.54
C ASN A 140 24.86 -0.25 -4.40
N ASP A 141 25.51 -1.10 -3.57
CA ASP A 141 26.22 -0.70 -2.35
C ASP A 141 25.35 0.17 -1.43
N THR A 142 24.11 -0.24 -1.21
CA THR A 142 23.12 0.45 -0.35
C THR A 142 22.61 -0.44 0.78
N ASN A 143 23.18 -1.63 0.98
CA ASN A 143 22.79 -2.56 2.05
C ASN A 143 22.87 -1.94 3.46
N ASN A 144 23.84 -1.06 3.70
CA ASN A 144 24.00 -0.30 4.94
C ASN A 144 22.94 0.81 5.14
N GLN A 145 22.15 1.12 4.12
CA GLN A 145 21.04 2.09 4.14
C GLN A 145 19.68 1.40 4.03
N THR A 146 19.66 0.08 3.84
CA THR A 146 18.45 -0.68 3.50
C THR A 146 17.95 -1.47 4.71
N VAL A 147 16.64 -1.35 4.95
CA VAL A 147 15.89 -2.17 5.90
C VAL A 147 14.73 -2.82 5.17
N ILE A 148 14.62 -4.15 5.29
CA ILE A 148 13.53 -4.92 4.71
C ILE A 148 12.72 -5.52 5.84
N VAL A 149 11.40 -5.37 5.77
CA VAL A 149 10.47 -6.00 6.70
C VAL A 149 9.49 -6.89 5.94
N THR A 150 9.10 -8.00 6.54
CA THR A 150 8.08 -8.91 5.99
C THR A 150 7.23 -9.49 7.11
N SER A 151 6.09 -10.11 6.77
CA SER A 151 5.14 -10.61 7.76
C SER A 151 4.34 -11.81 7.26
N PHE A 152 4.07 -12.73 8.17
CA PHE A 152 3.14 -13.84 7.99
C PHE A 152 1.69 -13.50 8.41
N SER A 153 1.40 -12.26 8.82
CA SER A 153 0.06 -11.87 9.28
C SER A 153 -1.05 -12.10 8.26
N LYS A 154 -0.70 -12.07 6.96
CA LYS A 154 -1.64 -12.34 5.85
C LYS A 154 -1.45 -13.74 5.25
N VAL A 155 -0.46 -14.49 5.73
CA VAL A 155 -0.20 -15.88 5.33
C VAL A 155 -0.90 -16.85 6.26
N THR A 156 -0.90 -16.57 7.57
CA THR A 156 -1.45 -17.44 8.61
C THR A 156 -2.70 -16.83 9.24
N PHE A 157 -2.52 -15.99 10.25
CA PHE A 157 -3.65 -15.33 10.94
C PHE A 157 -3.32 -13.89 11.32
N GLY A 158 -4.25 -13.02 11.09
CA GLY A 158 -4.14 -11.61 11.48
C GLY A 158 -3.96 -11.48 13.01
N GLY A 159 -3.03 -10.61 13.42
CA GLY A 159 -2.69 -10.42 14.82
C GLY A 159 -1.76 -11.47 15.42
N GLY A 160 -1.75 -12.70 14.90
CA GLY A 160 -0.88 -13.78 15.35
C GLY A 160 0.28 -14.12 14.42
N GLY A 161 0.49 -13.36 13.35
CA GLY A 161 1.57 -13.62 12.39
C GLY A 161 2.96 -13.24 12.93
N LEU A 162 3.98 -13.94 12.45
CA LEU A 162 5.37 -13.55 12.67
C LEU A 162 5.77 -12.45 11.70
N SER A 163 6.71 -11.61 12.13
CA SER A 163 7.33 -10.61 11.28
C SER A 163 8.84 -10.71 11.37
N PHE A 164 9.51 -10.44 10.25
CA PHE A 164 10.96 -10.53 10.13
C PHE A 164 11.51 -9.21 9.61
N LEU A 165 12.73 -8.90 10.04
CA LEU A 165 13.47 -7.73 9.60
C LEU A 165 14.85 -8.16 9.18
N ALA A 166 15.30 -7.68 8.03
CA ALA A 166 16.65 -7.77 7.54
C ALA A 166 17.25 -6.36 7.42
N ALA A 167 18.42 -6.17 7.97
CA ALA A 167 19.23 -4.97 7.88
C ALA A 167 20.69 -5.33 8.09
N ASP A 168 21.60 -4.44 7.74
CA ASP A 168 23.04 -4.64 7.90
C ASP A 168 23.66 -3.55 8.78
N GLY A 169 24.82 -3.86 9.36
CA GLY A 169 25.68 -2.92 10.06
C GLY A 169 24.97 -2.08 11.13
N ASP A 170 25.19 -0.78 11.06
CA ASP A 170 24.69 0.21 12.02
C ASP A 170 23.16 0.23 12.12
N ASN A 171 22.43 -0.03 11.04
CA ASN A 171 20.97 -0.06 11.08
C ASN A 171 20.47 -1.19 11.95
N LEU A 172 21.04 -2.39 11.82
CA LEU A 172 20.65 -3.54 12.63
C LEU A 172 20.92 -3.30 14.11
N ASP A 173 22.07 -2.73 14.45
CA ASP A 173 22.47 -2.46 15.85
C ASP A 173 21.59 -1.36 16.44
N LEU A 174 21.26 -0.32 15.67
CA LEU A 174 20.37 0.75 16.07
C LEU A 174 18.96 0.24 16.40
N ILE A 175 18.41 -0.58 15.50
CA ILE A 175 17.09 -1.17 15.66
C ILE A 175 17.08 -2.16 16.84
N LYS A 176 18.09 -3.01 16.99
CA LYS A 176 18.24 -3.91 18.13
C LYS A 176 18.26 -3.16 19.45
N LYS A 177 19.09 -2.10 19.56
CA LYS A 177 19.19 -1.26 20.76
C LYS A 177 17.82 -0.69 21.17
N THR A 178 17.07 -0.15 20.22
CA THR A 178 15.74 0.39 20.48
C THR A 178 14.76 -0.70 20.87
N ARG A 179 14.79 -1.83 20.16
CA ARG A 179 13.91 -2.97 20.41
C ARG A 179 14.11 -3.61 21.77
N LEU A 180 15.34 -3.69 22.27
CA LEU A 180 15.65 -4.26 23.60
C LEU A 180 14.99 -3.49 24.75
N SER A 181 14.71 -2.20 24.57
CA SER A 181 13.95 -1.39 25.55
C SER A 181 12.44 -1.71 25.54
N MET A 182 11.94 -2.40 24.52
CA MET A 182 10.51 -2.67 24.33
C MET A 182 10.16 -4.15 24.48
N VAL A 183 11.05 -5.05 24.05
CA VAL A 183 10.80 -6.49 23.99
C VAL A 183 12.08 -7.23 24.36
N ILE A 184 12.03 -8.02 25.44
CA ILE A 184 13.16 -8.84 25.87
C ILE A 184 13.35 -10.02 24.90
N CYS A 185 12.25 -10.71 24.54
CA CYS A 185 12.25 -11.78 23.54
C CYS A 185 10.89 -11.82 22.82
N PRO A 186 10.87 -12.22 21.54
CA PRO A 186 9.61 -12.45 20.84
C PRO A 186 8.88 -13.69 21.40
N ASP A 187 7.55 -13.75 21.15
CA ASP A 187 6.70 -14.87 21.57
C ASP A 187 7.17 -16.19 20.96
N LYS A 188 7.77 -17.04 21.81
CA LYS A 188 8.34 -18.34 21.39
C LYS A 188 7.26 -19.38 21.09
N ILE A 189 6.09 -19.30 21.77
CA ILE A 189 4.97 -20.20 21.52
C ILE A 189 4.42 -19.93 20.12
N ASN A 190 4.25 -18.66 19.78
CA ASN A 190 3.80 -18.28 18.44
C ASN A 190 4.82 -18.66 17.35
N GLN A 191 6.12 -18.55 17.63
CA GLN A 191 7.15 -19.04 16.71
C GLN A 191 7.02 -20.56 16.50
N GLN A 192 6.86 -21.33 17.59
CA GLN A 192 6.71 -22.79 17.50
C GLN A 192 5.48 -23.18 16.70
N ARG A 193 4.34 -22.49 16.89
CA ARG A 193 3.12 -22.72 16.09
C ARG A 193 3.37 -22.58 14.59
N HIS A 194 4.16 -21.58 14.17
CA HIS A 194 4.51 -21.38 12.76
C HIS A 194 5.47 -22.44 12.25
N VAL A 195 6.42 -22.90 13.07
CA VAL A 195 7.32 -24.01 12.72
C VAL A 195 6.55 -25.32 12.58
N ASP A 196 5.58 -25.58 13.45
CA ASP A 196 4.74 -26.78 13.37
C ASP A 196 3.81 -26.76 12.15
N LEU A 197 3.32 -25.58 11.78
CA LEU A 197 2.48 -25.38 10.60
C LEU A 197 3.30 -25.50 9.29
N PHE A 198 4.47 -24.89 9.26
CA PHE A 198 5.34 -24.81 8.09
C PHE A 198 6.70 -25.41 8.36
N LYS A 199 6.80 -26.72 8.18
CA LYS A 199 8.04 -27.47 8.44
C LYS A 199 9.17 -27.13 7.47
N ASN A 200 8.84 -26.65 6.27
CA ASN A 200 9.78 -26.32 5.20
C ASN A 200 9.16 -25.33 4.21
N LYS A 201 9.95 -24.93 3.22
CA LYS A 201 9.54 -23.97 2.18
C LYS A 201 8.38 -24.50 1.32
N GLU A 202 8.41 -25.78 0.99
CA GLU A 202 7.40 -26.46 0.17
C GLU A 202 6.01 -26.43 0.86
N ALA A 203 5.98 -26.53 2.18
CA ALA A 203 4.74 -26.42 2.96
C ALA A 203 4.16 -25.00 2.87
N ILE A 204 5.00 -23.95 2.89
CA ILE A 204 4.56 -22.56 2.68
C ILE A 204 4.02 -22.37 1.25
N GLU A 205 4.74 -22.85 0.25
CA GLU A 205 4.35 -22.75 -1.16
C GLU A 205 3.01 -23.45 -1.43
N SER A 206 2.85 -24.68 -0.87
CA SER A 206 1.59 -25.43 -0.96
C SER A 206 0.42 -24.68 -0.28
N HIS A 207 0.66 -24.09 0.88
CA HIS A 207 -0.34 -23.28 1.58
C HIS A 207 -0.73 -22.06 0.75
N MET A 208 0.22 -21.32 0.19
CA MET A 208 -0.04 -20.15 -0.63
C MET A 208 -0.71 -20.48 -1.95
N THR A 209 -0.46 -21.67 -2.53
CA THR A 209 -1.20 -22.16 -3.69
C THR A 209 -2.69 -22.36 -3.37
N LYS A 210 -3.00 -22.94 -2.22
CA LYS A 210 -4.40 -23.09 -1.76
C LYS A 210 -5.05 -21.71 -1.54
N HIS A 211 -4.33 -20.80 -0.91
CA HIS A 211 -4.78 -19.43 -0.69
C HIS A 211 -5.06 -18.72 -2.02
N ALA A 212 -4.14 -18.82 -3.00
CA ALA A 212 -4.32 -18.25 -4.34
C ALA A 212 -5.58 -18.78 -5.03
N ASN A 213 -5.85 -20.08 -4.90
CA ASN A 213 -7.04 -20.71 -5.48
C ASN A 213 -8.35 -20.22 -4.85
N LEU A 214 -8.32 -19.80 -3.59
CA LEU A 214 -9.51 -19.23 -2.92
C LEU A 214 -9.77 -17.77 -3.32
N ILE A 215 -8.72 -16.98 -3.56
CA ILE A 215 -8.91 -15.54 -3.83
C ILE A 215 -8.97 -15.20 -5.31
N ARG A 216 -8.33 -15.98 -6.17
CA ARG A 216 -8.32 -15.73 -7.63
C ARG A 216 -9.72 -15.56 -8.23
N PRO A 217 -10.71 -16.45 -8.00
CA PRO A 217 -12.04 -16.29 -8.56
C PRO A 217 -12.69 -14.95 -8.19
N LYS A 218 -12.47 -14.48 -6.98
CA LYS A 218 -13.00 -13.19 -6.50
C LYS A 218 -12.45 -12.01 -7.28
N PHE A 219 -11.15 -12.06 -7.63
CA PHE A 219 -10.54 -11.04 -8.48
C PHE A 219 -11.05 -11.13 -9.91
N GLU A 220 -11.16 -12.35 -10.48
CA GLU A 220 -11.69 -12.58 -11.82
C GLU A 220 -13.12 -12.05 -11.94
N THR A 221 -14.01 -12.38 -10.98
CA THR A 221 -15.37 -11.83 -10.90
C THR A 221 -15.36 -10.30 -10.82
N SER A 222 -14.49 -9.73 -9.99
CA SER A 222 -14.37 -8.27 -9.87
C SER A 222 -13.92 -7.62 -11.18
N TYR A 223 -12.95 -8.23 -11.89
CA TYR A 223 -12.47 -7.72 -13.19
C TYR A 223 -13.53 -7.79 -14.27
N GLU A 224 -14.34 -8.86 -14.30
CA GLU A 224 -15.45 -9.01 -15.23
C GLU A 224 -16.49 -7.91 -15.03
N ILE A 225 -16.91 -7.69 -13.77
CA ILE A 225 -17.94 -6.69 -13.47
C ILE A 225 -17.39 -5.26 -13.70
N LEU A 226 -16.17 -4.95 -13.26
CA LEU A 226 -15.56 -3.65 -13.50
C LEU A 226 -15.33 -3.36 -14.99
N GLY A 227 -15.01 -4.40 -15.77
CA GLY A 227 -14.85 -4.31 -17.22
C GLY A 227 -16.15 -4.21 -18.00
N SER A 228 -17.32 -4.34 -17.36
CA SER A 228 -18.63 -4.21 -18.00
C SER A 228 -19.09 -2.76 -18.24
N ILE A 229 -18.44 -1.80 -17.57
CA ILE A 229 -18.73 -0.37 -17.74
C ILE A 229 -17.68 0.31 -18.62
N SER A 230 -18.08 1.40 -19.30
CA SER A 230 -17.17 2.17 -20.15
C SER A 230 -16.02 2.80 -19.34
N ASP A 231 -14.83 2.85 -19.94
CA ASP A 231 -13.67 3.57 -19.41
C ASP A 231 -13.93 5.08 -19.20
N ASP A 232 -14.99 5.63 -19.79
CA ASP A 232 -15.45 7.01 -19.55
C ASP A 232 -15.81 7.25 -18.08
N TYR A 233 -16.19 6.22 -17.34
CA TYR A 233 -16.47 6.30 -15.91
C TYR A 233 -15.22 6.21 -15.05
N GLY A 234 -14.19 5.52 -15.52
CA GLY A 234 -12.92 5.33 -14.82
C GLY A 234 -12.19 4.07 -15.27
N THR A 235 -11.04 3.85 -14.68
CA THR A 235 -10.18 2.70 -14.94
C THR A 235 -9.84 1.95 -13.66
N PHE A 236 -9.41 0.70 -13.77
CA PHE A 236 -9.04 -0.10 -12.59
C PHE A 236 -7.74 -0.86 -12.81
N SER A 237 -7.01 -1.10 -11.70
CA SER A 237 -5.82 -1.94 -11.73
C SER A 237 -6.19 -3.43 -11.84
N LYS A 238 -5.31 -4.20 -12.50
CA LYS A 238 -5.43 -5.67 -12.61
C LYS A 238 -4.24 -6.35 -11.95
N PRO A 239 -4.15 -6.33 -10.61
CA PRO A 239 -3.06 -6.95 -9.90
C PRO A 239 -2.98 -8.46 -10.14
N THR A 240 -1.76 -9.00 -10.08
CA THR A 240 -1.49 -10.44 -10.19
C THR A 240 -1.35 -11.11 -8.82
N GLY A 241 -1.56 -10.36 -7.75
CA GLY A 241 -1.46 -10.82 -6.36
C GLY A 241 -1.92 -9.75 -5.37
N GLY A 242 -1.75 -10.04 -4.09
CA GLY A 242 -2.20 -9.15 -3.02
C GLY A 242 -3.70 -9.24 -2.74
N TYR A 243 -4.29 -8.15 -2.22
CA TYR A 243 -5.67 -8.15 -1.72
C TYR A 243 -6.54 -7.03 -2.27
N PHE A 244 -6.00 -6.15 -3.12
CA PHE A 244 -6.69 -4.91 -3.46
C PHE A 244 -6.72 -4.66 -4.95
N ILE A 245 -7.79 -4.01 -5.39
CA ILE A 245 -7.94 -3.39 -6.70
C ILE A 245 -8.07 -1.88 -6.45
N THR A 246 -7.38 -1.08 -7.22
CA THR A 246 -7.60 0.36 -7.25
C THR A 246 -8.52 0.70 -8.41
N TYR A 247 -9.60 1.40 -8.13
CA TYR A 247 -10.45 2.03 -9.13
C TYR A 247 -10.17 3.54 -9.15
N LYS A 248 -9.89 4.07 -10.34
CA LYS A 248 -9.66 5.50 -10.55
C LYS A 248 -10.82 6.07 -11.36
N THR A 249 -11.64 6.89 -10.72
CA THR A 249 -12.76 7.56 -11.39
C THR A 249 -12.24 8.63 -12.37
N SER A 250 -12.93 8.83 -13.50
CA SER A 250 -12.56 9.84 -14.50
C SER A 250 -12.86 11.27 -14.04
N LYS A 251 -13.76 11.44 -13.05
CA LYS A 251 -14.11 12.70 -12.40
C LYS A 251 -13.74 12.67 -10.93
N PRO A 252 -13.64 13.81 -10.23
CA PRO A 252 -13.32 13.89 -8.80
C PRO A 252 -14.53 13.51 -7.90
N ILE A 253 -14.97 12.26 -7.96
CA ILE A 253 -16.22 11.77 -7.34
C ILE A 253 -16.02 10.59 -6.37
N ALA A 254 -14.79 10.20 -6.03
CA ALA A 254 -14.54 9.02 -5.20
C ALA A 254 -15.29 9.08 -3.86
N SER A 255 -15.29 10.22 -3.18
CA SER A 255 -16.04 10.42 -1.93
C SER A 255 -17.54 10.18 -2.11
N LYS A 256 -18.13 10.65 -3.23
CA LYS A 256 -19.56 10.47 -3.51
C LYS A 256 -19.91 9.03 -3.84
N VAL A 257 -19.05 8.34 -4.57
CA VAL A 257 -19.23 6.89 -4.84
C VAL A 257 -19.24 6.09 -3.53
N ILE A 258 -18.28 6.35 -2.64
CA ILE A 258 -18.16 5.66 -1.35
C ILE A 258 -19.39 5.94 -0.47
N GLU A 259 -19.88 7.19 -0.45
CA GLU A 259 -21.11 7.56 0.25
C GLU A 259 -22.32 6.77 -0.28
N LEU A 260 -22.51 6.71 -1.59
CA LEU A 260 -23.61 5.96 -2.22
C LEU A 260 -23.53 4.48 -1.93
N CYS A 261 -22.34 3.87 -2.04
CA CYS A 261 -22.12 2.48 -1.66
C CYS A 261 -22.53 2.22 -0.19
N SER A 262 -22.10 3.10 0.73
CA SER A 262 -22.43 2.98 2.14
C SER A 262 -23.93 3.07 2.41
N MET A 263 -24.66 3.96 1.73
CA MET A 263 -26.11 4.07 1.81
C MET A 263 -26.83 2.80 1.34
N LEU A 264 -26.21 2.05 0.43
CA LEU A 264 -26.73 0.81 -0.12
C LEU A 264 -26.17 -0.44 0.60
N GLY A 265 -25.49 -0.27 1.74
CA GLY A 265 -25.00 -1.36 2.57
C GLY A 265 -23.63 -1.92 2.16
N VAL A 266 -22.92 -1.31 1.20
CA VAL A 266 -21.59 -1.73 0.80
C VAL A 266 -20.56 -0.80 1.44
N SER A 267 -19.75 -1.37 2.36
CA SER A 267 -18.69 -0.63 3.07
C SER A 267 -17.37 -0.70 2.29
N LEU A 268 -16.85 0.46 1.92
CA LEU A 268 -15.55 0.62 1.29
C LEU A 268 -14.59 1.35 2.23
N THR A 269 -13.29 1.33 1.89
CA THR A 269 -12.31 2.17 2.56
C THR A 269 -12.70 3.65 2.41
N PRO A 270 -12.62 4.48 3.47
CA PRO A 270 -12.93 5.90 3.37
C PRO A 270 -12.16 6.61 2.25
N ALA A 271 -12.79 7.58 1.61
CA ALA A 271 -12.15 8.38 0.57
C ALA A 271 -10.88 9.06 1.11
N GLY A 272 -9.86 9.11 0.27
CA GLY A 272 -8.60 9.73 0.62
C GLY A 272 -7.68 8.89 1.55
N ALA A 273 -8.16 7.81 2.17
CA ALA A 273 -7.37 7.02 3.13
C ALA A 273 -6.05 6.49 2.58
N THR A 274 -5.90 6.41 1.26
CA THR A 274 -4.66 5.97 0.58
C THR A 274 -3.67 7.11 0.33
N PHE A 275 -3.91 8.26 0.94
CA PHE A 275 -3.07 9.46 0.90
C PHE A 275 -2.83 10.01 2.32
N PRO A 276 -1.74 10.76 2.55
CA PRO A 276 -1.51 11.44 3.83
C PRO A 276 -2.70 12.35 4.21
N ASN A 277 -2.98 12.45 5.50
CA ASN A 277 -4.09 13.25 6.05
C ASN A 277 -5.46 12.89 5.46
N SER A 278 -5.60 11.66 4.91
CA SER A 278 -6.81 11.21 4.21
C SER A 278 -7.28 12.18 3.11
N ASN A 279 -6.35 12.81 2.42
CA ASN A 279 -6.62 13.81 1.40
C ASN A 279 -6.09 13.36 0.03
N ASP A 280 -6.97 12.73 -0.78
CA ASP A 280 -6.71 12.52 -2.20
C ASP A 280 -6.93 13.85 -2.94
N PRO A 281 -5.89 14.49 -3.49
CA PRO A 281 -6.01 15.80 -4.10
C PRO A 281 -6.94 15.82 -5.32
N ASN A 282 -7.13 14.67 -5.96
CA ASN A 282 -7.99 14.52 -7.12
C ASN A 282 -9.35 13.91 -6.78
N ASN A 283 -9.58 13.46 -5.56
CA ASN A 283 -10.79 12.77 -5.12
C ASN A 283 -11.27 11.71 -6.14
N ASN A 284 -10.34 10.87 -6.61
CA ASN A 284 -10.63 9.92 -7.68
C ASN A 284 -10.11 8.49 -7.44
N ILE A 285 -9.47 8.22 -6.32
CA ILE A 285 -8.93 6.90 -5.99
C ILE A 285 -9.84 6.17 -5.00
N ILE A 286 -10.27 4.97 -5.37
CA ILE A 286 -11.08 4.07 -4.53
C ILE A 286 -10.37 2.75 -4.41
N ARG A 287 -10.18 2.26 -3.18
CA ARG A 287 -9.66 0.92 -2.89
C ARG A 287 -10.79 -0.08 -2.73
N ILE A 288 -10.75 -1.15 -3.52
CA ILE A 288 -11.66 -2.30 -3.46
C ILE A 288 -10.89 -3.48 -2.85
N ALA A 289 -11.51 -4.17 -1.87
CA ALA A 289 -10.94 -5.34 -1.20
C ALA A 289 -11.87 -6.55 -1.36
N PRO A 290 -11.80 -7.31 -2.47
CA PRO A 290 -12.80 -8.33 -2.82
C PRO A 290 -12.67 -9.63 -2.02
N THR A 291 -11.67 -9.79 -1.18
CA THR A 291 -11.26 -11.09 -0.67
C THR A 291 -12.01 -11.59 0.55
N PHE A 292 -12.71 -10.72 1.30
CA PHE A 292 -13.34 -11.06 2.57
C PHE A 292 -14.69 -11.79 2.41
N ILE A 293 -15.59 -11.24 1.61
CA ILE A 293 -16.95 -11.76 1.38
C ILE A 293 -16.94 -12.97 0.44
N ASP A 294 -18.00 -13.76 0.40
CA ASP A 294 -18.14 -14.84 -0.59
C ASP A 294 -18.40 -14.29 -2.00
N GLU A 295 -18.44 -15.18 -3.02
CA GLU A 295 -18.56 -14.75 -4.42
C GLU A 295 -19.94 -14.18 -4.75
N ASP A 296 -21.00 -14.66 -4.13
CA ASP A 296 -22.36 -14.20 -4.42
C ASP A 296 -22.60 -12.80 -3.79
N GLU A 297 -22.15 -12.61 -2.56
CA GLU A 297 -22.13 -11.29 -1.92
C GLU A 297 -21.22 -10.32 -2.68
N LEU A 298 -20.09 -10.81 -3.20
CA LEU A 298 -19.16 -9.98 -3.99
C LEU A 298 -19.82 -9.46 -5.26
N LYS A 299 -20.54 -10.30 -6.00
CA LYS A 299 -21.28 -9.87 -7.21
C LYS A 299 -22.23 -8.73 -6.89
N ILE A 300 -23.04 -8.90 -5.85
CA ILE A 300 -24.00 -7.87 -5.41
C ILE A 300 -23.27 -6.57 -5.03
N ALA A 301 -22.20 -6.68 -4.25
CA ALA A 301 -21.41 -5.52 -3.82
C ALA A 301 -20.76 -4.79 -5.00
N MET A 302 -20.29 -5.53 -5.99
CA MET A 302 -19.69 -4.96 -7.20
C MET A 302 -20.74 -4.31 -8.11
N ASP A 303 -21.95 -4.88 -8.24
CA ASP A 303 -23.07 -4.27 -8.96
C ASP A 303 -23.51 -2.95 -8.31
N VAL A 304 -23.58 -2.90 -6.99
CA VAL A 304 -23.82 -1.66 -6.23
C VAL A 304 -22.70 -0.66 -6.49
N PHE A 305 -21.45 -1.11 -6.51
CA PHE A 305 -20.31 -0.24 -6.76
C PHE A 305 -20.36 0.41 -8.14
N ILE A 306 -20.51 -0.36 -9.22
CA ILE A 306 -20.57 0.18 -10.60
C ILE A 306 -21.78 1.09 -10.79
N THR A 307 -22.94 0.75 -10.21
CA THR A 307 -24.14 1.62 -10.22
C THR A 307 -23.86 2.93 -9.51
N SER A 308 -23.19 2.89 -8.35
CA SER A 308 -22.81 4.09 -7.60
C SER A 308 -21.84 4.97 -8.37
N VAL A 309 -20.89 4.38 -9.11
CA VAL A 309 -19.98 5.11 -10.01
C VAL A 309 -20.77 5.83 -11.10
N GLN A 310 -21.68 5.15 -11.78
CA GLN A 310 -22.49 5.70 -12.84
C GLN A 310 -23.38 6.85 -12.33
N VAL A 311 -24.07 6.66 -11.22
CA VAL A 311 -24.93 7.70 -10.60
C VAL A 311 -24.11 8.92 -10.19
N ALA A 312 -22.97 8.71 -9.51
CA ALA A 312 -22.10 9.81 -9.11
C ALA A 312 -21.52 10.57 -10.31
N HIS A 313 -21.20 9.86 -11.39
CA HIS A 313 -20.67 10.45 -12.62
C HIS A 313 -21.67 11.35 -13.34
N LEU A 314 -22.95 10.99 -13.34
CA LEU A 314 -24.03 11.77 -13.95
C LEU A 314 -24.28 13.08 -13.18
N GLY A 315 -23.89 13.14 -11.91
CA GLY A 315 -24.13 14.31 -11.05
C GLY A 315 -25.62 14.43 -10.62
N PRO A 316 -25.95 15.45 -9.82
CA PRO A 316 -27.34 15.70 -9.46
C PRO A 316 -28.15 16.00 -10.73
N VAL A 317 -29.23 15.25 -10.95
CA VAL A 317 -30.18 15.55 -11.99
C VAL A 317 -30.76 16.92 -11.64
N SER A 318 -30.41 17.95 -12.41
CA SER A 318 -31.09 19.24 -12.35
C SER A 318 -32.51 19.01 -12.88
N TYR A 319 -33.45 18.84 -11.95
CA TYR A 319 -34.85 18.96 -12.32
C TYR A 319 -35.10 20.38 -12.73
N THR A 320 -34.91 20.67 -14.01
CA THR A 320 -35.58 21.81 -14.61
C THR A 320 -37.08 21.55 -14.46
N HIS A 321 -37.76 22.37 -13.71
CA HIS A 321 -39.20 22.30 -13.48
C HIS A 321 -39.92 22.05 -14.79
N LEU A 322 -40.44 20.83 -15.00
CA LEU A 322 -41.60 20.65 -15.83
C LEU A 322 -42.76 21.26 -15.04
N THR A 323 -43.01 22.52 -15.28
CA THR A 323 -44.28 23.13 -14.94
C THR A 323 -45.33 22.38 -15.72
N LEU A 324 -46.08 21.51 -15.05
CA LEU A 324 -47.32 20.99 -15.59
C LEU A 324 -48.21 22.21 -15.92
N PRO A 325 -48.77 22.28 -17.15
CA PRO A 325 -49.71 23.36 -17.45
C PRO A 325 -50.95 23.19 -16.56
N THR A 326 -51.08 24.03 -15.57
CA THR A 326 -52.33 24.22 -14.83
C THR A 326 -53.23 25.01 -15.74
N ASN A 327 -54.01 24.34 -16.55
CA ASN A 327 -55.23 24.91 -17.13
C ASN A 327 -56.16 23.78 -17.56
N VAL A 328 -57.00 23.33 -16.64
CA VAL A 328 -58.33 22.83 -16.97
C VAL A 328 -59.28 23.73 -16.20
N ALA A 329 -59.79 24.79 -16.85
CA ALA A 329 -61.00 25.46 -16.44
C ALA A 329 -62.18 24.62 -16.95
N VAL A 330 -63.10 24.28 -16.08
CA VAL A 330 -64.45 23.86 -16.41
C VAL A 330 -65.36 25.06 -16.25
#